data_094a3ef639eedd38ff1c7c160fe7c44f
#
_entry.id   094a3ef639eedd38ff1c7c160fe7c44f
#
_cell.length_a   1.000
_cell.length_b   1.000
_cell.length_c   1.000
_cell.angle_alpha   90.00
_cell.angle_beta   90.00
_cell.angle_gamma   90.00
#
_symmetry.space_group_name_H-M   'P 1'
#
loop_
_entity.id
_entity.type
_entity.pdbx_description
1 polymer ?
#
loop_
_entity_poly.entity_id
_entity_poly.type
_entity_poly.pdbx_seq_one_letter_code
_entity_poly.pdbx_strand_id
1 'polypeptide(L)'
;MAYMITHFWPGASVEQYNATVAVVHPPGALPDGQTYHVAGETDGGILITAVWESKEQSDRFVQDVLMASMPIAGGVEGRPDERAAEVVSLQSA
;
A
#
# COMPACT_ATOMS: atom_id res chain seq x y z
N MET A 1 10.40 -11.24 10.97
CA MET A 1 9.92 -10.05 11.70
C MET A 1 8.89 -9.36 10.83
N ALA A 2 7.79 -8.96 11.42
CA ALA A 2 6.79 -8.21 10.69
C ALA A 2 7.35 -6.84 10.28
N TYR A 3 6.87 -6.34 9.16
CA TYR A 3 7.38 -5.14 8.52
C TYR A 3 6.20 -4.23 8.18
N MET A 4 6.31 -2.95 8.47
CA MET A 4 5.27 -1.99 8.13
C MET A 4 5.78 -0.95 7.15
N ILE A 5 4.89 -0.48 6.30
CA ILE A 5 5.22 0.56 5.35
C ILE A 5 4.05 1.53 5.26
N THR A 6 4.35 2.81 5.26
CA THR A 6 3.37 3.87 5.11
C THR A 6 3.69 4.65 3.85
N HIS A 7 2.65 4.85 3.04
CA HIS A 7 2.74 5.66 1.84
C HIS A 7 1.77 6.82 1.94
N PHE A 8 2.25 8.03 1.68
CA PHE A 8 1.38 9.16 1.45
C PHE A 8 1.47 9.52 -0.04
N TRP A 9 0.32 9.51 -0.71
CA TRP A 9 0.22 9.85 -2.13
C TRP A 9 -0.33 11.27 -2.27
N PRO A 10 0.55 12.27 -2.52
CA PRO A 10 0.11 13.66 -2.68
C PRO A 10 -0.84 13.80 -3.88
N GLY A 11 -1.93 14.50 -3.69
CA GLY A 11 -2.90 14.78 -4.75
C GLY A 11 -3.80 13.61 -5.11
N ALA A 12 -3.64 12.44 -4.50
CA ALA A 12 -4.46 11.29 -4.82
C ALA A 12 -5.87 11.43 -4.24
N SER A 13 -6.84 10.88 -4.97
CA SER A 13 -8.24 10.82 -4.56
C SER A 13 -8.63 9.40 -4.16
N VAL A 14 -9.78 9.27 -3.50
CA VAL A 14 -10.34 7.97 -3.15
C VAL A 14 -10.58 7.13 -4.42
N GLU A 15 -11.05 7.76 -5.48
CA GLU A 15 -11.30 7.08 -6.76
C GLU A 15 -10.00 6.53 -7.36
N GLN A 16 -8.92 7.30 -7.30
CA GLN A 16 -7.61 6.85 -7.77
C GLN A 16 -7.08 5.70 -6.92
N TYR A 17 -7.26 5.77 -5.60
CA TYR A 17 -6.88 4.67 -4.71
C TYR A 17 -7.66 3.40 -5.06
N ASN A 18 -8.97 3.50 -5.21
CA ASN A 18 -9.81 2.34 -5.55
C ASN A 18 -9.41 1.72 -6.88
N ALA A 19 -9.13 2.54 -7.90
CA ALA A 19 -8.69 2.04 -9.20
C ALA A 19 -7.34 1.31 -9.09
N THR A 20 -6.43 1.81 -8.27
CA THR A 20 -5.13 1.18 -8.04
C THR A 20 -5.28 -0.17 -7.34
N VAL A 21 -6.04 -0.21 -6.25
CA VAL A 21 -6.25 -1.44 -5.47
C VAL A 21 -6.93 -2.52 -6.32
N ALA A 22 -7.87 -2.13 -7.17
CA ALA A 22 -8.56 -3.08 -8.06
C ALA A 22 -7.60 -3.83 -8.98
N VAL A 23 -6.45 -3.22 -9.30
CA VAL A 23 -5.43 -3.85 -10.16
C VAL A 23 -4.41 -4.65 -9.33
N VAL A 24 -3.96 -4.10 -8.20
CA VAL A 24 -2.80 -4.67 -7.49
C VAL A 24 -3.16 -5.62 -6.34
N HIS A 25 -4.41 -5.60 -5.86
CA HIS A 25 -4.86 -6.54 -4.85
C HIS A 25 -5.67 -7.67 -5.49
N PRO A 26 -5.54 -8.93 -5.00
CA PRO A 26 -6.43 -10.00 -5.45
C PRO A 26 -7.87 -9.69 -5.05
N PRO A 27 -8.86 -10.13 -5.83
CA PRO A 27 -10.27 -9.91 -5.46
C PRO A 27 -10.60 -10.51 -4.08
N GLY A 28 -11.11 -9.67 -3.18
CA GLY A 28 -11.55 -10.11 -1.85
C GLY A 28 -10.44 -10.51 -0.89
N ALA A 29 -9.18 -10.18 -1.19
CA ALA A 29 -8.04 -10.58 -0.36
C ALA A 29 -6.94 -9.53 -0.37
N LEU A 30 -6.00 -9.66 0.58
CA LEU A 30 -4.77 -8.88 0.55
C LEU A 30 -3.71 -9.61 -0.29
N PRO A 31 -2.70 -8.90 -0.78
CA PRO A 31 -1.57 -9.55 -1.43
C PRO A 31 -0.89 -10.55 -0.51
N ASP A 32 -0.26 -11.55 -1.09
CA ASP A 32 0.44 -12.58 -0.34
C ASP A 32 1.47 -11.96 0.60
N GLY A 33 1.38 -12.32 1.87
CA GLY A 33 2.25 -11.82 2.93
C GLY A 33 1.80 -10.52 3.60
N GLN A 34 0.85 -9.81 3.01
CA GLN A 34 0.28 -8.63 3.67
C GLN A 34 -0.78 -9.07 4.68
N THR A 35 -0.64 -8.62 5.93
CA THR A 35 -1.52 -9.04 7.02
C THR A 35 -2.52 -7.98 7.43
N TYR A 36 -2.18 -6.71 7.24
CA TYR A 36 -3.07 -5.59 7.53
C TYR A 36 -2.91 -4.52 6.46
N HIS A 37 -4.00 -3.85 6.16
CA HIS A 37 -4.02 -2.75 5.21
C HIS A 37 -5.07 -1.76 5.65
N VAL A 38 -4.68 -0.51 5.82
CA VAL A 38 -5.61 0.58 6.12
C VAL A 38 -5.26 1.77 5.25
N ALA A 39 -6.28 2.42 4.71
CA ALA A 39 -6.12 3.61 3.90
C ALA A 39 -7.13 4.65 4.34
N GLY A 40 -6.73 5.91 4.30
CA GLY A 40 -7.58 7.01 4.65
C GLY A 40 -7.31 8.23 3.80
N GLU A 41 -8.33 9.06 3.68
CA GLU A 41 -8.22 10.35 3.03
C GLU A 41 -7.75 11.37 4.06
N THR A 42 -6.77 12.16 3.69
CA THR A 42 -6.25 13.23 4.54
C THR A 42 -6.03 14.48 3.70
N ASP A 43 -5.73 15.59 4.34
CA ASP A 43 -5.44 16.82 3.62
C ASP A 43 -4.31 16.59 2.62
N GLY A 44 -4.58 16.88 1.36
CA GLY A 44 -3.59 16.80 0.29
C GLY A 44 -3.40 15.44 -0.33
N GLY A 45 -4.14 14.40 0.07
CA GLY A 45 -4.00 13.10 -0.59
C GLY A 45 -4.52 11.90 0.18
N ILE A 46 -3.93 10.74 -0.11
CA ILE A 46 -4.29 9.45 0.48
C ILE A 46 -3.13 8.91 1.30
N LEU A 47 -3.43 8.49 2.52
CA LEU A 47 -2.47 7.87 3.43
C LEU A 47 -2.78 6.38 3.54
N ILE A 48 -1.78 5.54 3.34
CA ILE A 48 -1.91 4.09 3.38
C ILE A 48 -0.89 3.51 4.33
N THR A 49 -1.31 2.57 5.17
CA THR A 49 -0.40 1.79 6.01
C THR A 49 -0.66 0.31 5.77
N ALA A 50 0.39 -0.42 5.49
CA ALA A 50 0.34 -1.86 5.31
C ALA A 50 1.30 -2.56 6.27
N VAL A 51 0.91 -3.72 6.77
CA VAL A 51 1.78 -4.59 7.56
C VAL A 51 1.99 -5.88 6.79
N TRP A 52 3.24 -6.33 6.73
CA TRP A 52 3.67 -7.52 6.01
C TRP A 52 4.33 -8.50 6.96
N GLU A 53 4.31 -9.78 6.61
CA GLU A 53 5.02 -10.80 7.38
C GLU A 53 6.53 -10.56 7.35
N SER A 54 7.07 -10.03 6.24
CA SER A 54 8.49 -9.72 6.10
C SER A 54 8.73 -8.58 5.11
N LYS A 55 9.89 -7.96 5.24
CA LYS A 55 10.34 -6.94 4.28
C LYS A 55 10.46 -7.52 2.86
N GLU A 56 10.93 -8.75 2.73
CA GLU A 56 11.12 -9.39 1.43
C GLU A 56 9.81 -9.53 0.66
N GLN A 57 8.72 -9.87 1.36
CA GLN A 57 7.41 -9.97 0.71
C GLN A 57 6.90 -8.61 0.28
N SER A 58 7.12 -7.57 1.10
CA SER A 58 6.76 -6.20 0.72
C SER A 58 7.56 -5.75 -0.51
N ASP A 59 8.87 -5.98 -0.51
CA ASP A 59 9.73 -5.60 -1.63
C ASP A 59 9.30 -6.32 -2.92
N ARG A 60 8.98 -7.60 -2.85
CA ARG A 60 8.50 -8.36 -4.00
C ARG A 60 7.19 -7.81 -4.55
N PHE A 61 6.25 -7.50 -3.65
CA PHE A 61 4.98 -6.92 -4.10
C PHE A 61 5.22 -5.59 -4.82
N VAL A 62 6.04 -4.72 -4.25
CA VAL A 62 6.31 -3.42 -4.85
C VAL A 62 6.92 -3.59 -6.24
N GLN A 63 7.91 -4.46 -6.39
CA GLN A 63 8.61 -4.66 -7.66
C GLN A 63 7.78 -5.42 -8.68
N ASP A 64 7.18 -6.54 -8.27
CA ASP A 64 6.59 -7.49 -9.20
C ASP A 64 5.13 -7.21 -9.51
N VAL A 65 4.44 -6.49 -8.63
CA VAL A 65 3.00 -6.21 -8.78
C VAL A 65 2.77 -4.71 -8.96
N LEU A 66 3.15 -3.90 -7.97
CA LEU A 66 2.83 -2.48 -8.00
C LEU A 66 3.56 -1.76 -9.14
N MET A 67 4.88 -1.83 -9.17
CA MET A 67 5.68 -1.14 -10.19
C MET A 67 5.44 -1.73 -11.58
N ALA A 68 5.26 -3.04 -11.68
CA ALA A 68 4.99 -3.71 -12.95
C ALA A 68 3.61 -3.34 -13.51
N SER A 69 2.67 -2.93 -12.66
CA SER A 69 1.32 -2.54 -13.08
C SER A 69 1.18 -1.06 -13.39
N MET A 70 2.15 -0.25 -13.01
CA MET A 70 2.09 1.21 -13.22
C MET A 70 2.52 1.59 -14.64
N PRO A 71 1.95 2.63 -15.25
CA PRO A 71 0.83 3.43 -14.74
C PRO A 71 -0.50 2.68 -14.87
N ILE A 72 -1.39 2.91 -13.91
CA ILE A 72 -2.71 2.30 -13.87
C ILE A 72 -3.72 3.34 -14.32
N ALA A 73 -4.58 2.99 -15.28
CA ALA A 73 -5.60 3.90 -15.78
C ALA A 73 -6.54 4.33 -14.65
N GLY A 74 -6.63 5.64 -14.41
CA GLY A 74 -7.43 6.19 -13.33
C GLY A 74 -6.85 5.99 -11.93
N GLY A 75 -5.65 5.41 -11.82
CA GLY A 75 -5.00 5.14 -10.55
C GLY A 75 -4.20 6.32 -10.01
N VAL A 76 -3.49 6.06 -8.91
CA VAL A 76 -2.62 7.07 -8.29
C VAL A 76 -1.48 7.44 -9.24
N GLU A 77 -1.02 8.68 -9.14
CA GLU A 77 0.02 9.22 -10.02
C GLU A 77 1.18 9.76 -9.19
N GLY A 78 2.34 9.86 -9.81
CA GLY A 78 3.53 10.39 -9.17
C GLY A 78 4.19 9.40 -8.24
N ARG A 79 4.84 9.91 -7.21
CA ARG A 79 5.57 9.11 -6.23
C ARG A 79 5.02 9.34 -4.84
N PRO A 80 4.86 8.29 -4.03
CA PRO A 80 4.46 8.48 -2.64
C PRO A 80 5.64 8.92 -1.78
N ASP A 81 5.32 9.59 -0.68
CA ASP A 81 6.25 9.73 0.44
C ASP A 81 6.19 8.42 1.22
N GLU A 82 7.33 7.76 1.36
CA GLU A 82 7.40 6.43 1.94
C GLU A 82 8.18 6.43 3.25
N ARG A 83 7.62 5.78 4.25
CA ARG A 83 8.31 5.46 5.50
C ARG A 83 8.06 4.00 5.83
N ALA A 84 9.10 3.31 6.24
CA ALA A 84 9.02 1.88 6.54
C ALA A 84 9.79 1.57 7.81
N ALA A 85 9.35 0.52 8.51
CA ALA A 85 9.98 0.11 9.77
C ALA A 85 9.71 -1.35 10.06
N GLU A 86 10.57 -1.97 10.88
CA GLU A 86 10.22 -3.24 11.50
C GLU A 86 9.19 -3.00 12.59
N VAL A 87 8.18 -3.85 12.64
CA VAL A 87 7.13 -3.72 13.64
C VAL A 87 7.68 -4.11 15.00
N VAL A 88 7.51 -3.22 15.98
CA VAL A 88 7.91 -3.51 17.37
C VAL A 88 6.70 -3.78 18.26
N SER A 89 5.51 -3.41 17.83
CA SER A 89 4.27 -3.67 18.56
C SER A 89 3.09 -3.58 17.60
N LEU A 90 2.23 -4.59 17.63
CA LEU A 90 0.99 -4.60 16.87
C LEU A 90 -0.12 -5.04 17.82
N GLN A 91 -1.06 -4.16 18.08
CA GLN A 91 -2.15 -4.39 19.00
C GLN A 91 -3.47 -4.22 18.28
N SER A 92 -4.44 -5.02 18.64
CA SER A 92 -5.80 -4.91 18.12
C SER A 92 -6.82 -5.01 19.27
N ALA A 93 -8.01 -4.49 19.03
CA ALA A 93 -9.09 -4.55 20.02
C ALA A 93 -9.55 -5.99 20.25
#